data_d122857b12f87a866f7aca2a927d3cfd
#
_entry.id   d122857b12f87a866f7aca2a927d3cfd
#
_cell.length_a   1.000
_cell.length_b   1.000
_cell.length_c   1.000
_cell.angle_alpha   90.00
_cell.angle_beta   90.00
_cell.angle_gamma   90.00
#
_symmetry.space_group_name_H-M   'P 1'
#
loop_
_entity.id
_entity.type
_entity.pdbx_description
1 polymer ?
#
loop_
_entity_poly.entity_id
_entity_poly.type
_entity_poly.pdbx_seq_one_letter_code
_entity_poly.pdbx_strand_id
1 'polypeptide(L)'
;MSQPQTIAVEFKRVMKSFGPKRVLDDVSFHIDQGQALCLLGRSGTGKSVTLKLIMALMRPDSGEVWVDQDNVVGMGEKRLSFVRRKLGYLFQDAALFDSLTLYENLALPLTRLTRKSKPEIDDVVHRVLTEVGLGVDGAKYPSALSGGMKKRAGLARALALEPKILLADEPSSGLDRITASEIDELLMRCKNERGTALIIVTHDVHGARRVADRVAVLDKGNLVAFGSVDEVSQSENEVARKLITE
;
A
#
# COMPACT_ATOMS: atom_id res chain seq x y z
N MET A 1 -21.99 19.19 -9.08
CA MET A 1 -20.66 19.83 -9.01
C MET A 1 -19.74 18.84 -8.29
N SER A 2 -18.87 18.14 -9.02
CA SER A 2 -17.87 17.24 -8.43
C SER A 2 -16.92 18.08 -7.59
N GLN A 3 -16.73 17.69 -6.32
CA GLN A 3 -15.69 18.31 -5.47
C GLN A 3 -14.33 18.16 -6.16
N PRO A 4 -13.41 19.14 -6.03
CA PRO A 4 -12.07 18.98 -6.59
C PRO A 4 -11.42 17.74 -5.98
N GLN A 5 -11.04 16.79 -6.84
CA GLN A 5 -10.36 15.56 -6.41
C GLN A 5 -9.04 15.95 -5.74
N THR A 6 -8.88 15.54 -4.49
CA THR A 6 -7.66 15.81 -3.73
C THR A 6 -6.64 14.72 -4.05
N ILE A 7 -5.46 15.11 -4.52
CA ILE A 7 -4.37 14.18 -4.82
C ILE A 7 -3.88 13.54 -3.51
N ALA A 8 -3.89 12.22 -3.45
CA ALA A 8 -3.37 11.46 -2.33
C ALA A 8 -1.85 11.27 -2.41
N VAL A 9 -1.35 10.87 -3.59
CA VAL A 9 0.08 10.71 -3.85
C VAL A 9 0.40 11.21 -5.27
N GLU A 10 1.54 11.90 -5.42
CA GLU A 10 2.02 12.36 -6.71
C GLU A 10 3.53 12.21 -6.81
N PHE A 11 3.98 11.66 -7.90
CA PHE A 11 5.38 11.59 -8.33
C PHE A 11 5.60 12.58 -9.47
N LYS A 12 6.64 13.41 -9.35
CA LYS A 12 7.03 14.37 -10.40
C LYS A 12 8.47 14.13 -10.79
N ARG A 13 8.67 13.53 -11.97
CA ARG A 13 9.97 13.27 -12.60
C ARG A 13 10.95 12.61 -11.62
N VAL A 14 10.50 11.57 -10.93
CA VAL A 14 11.27 10.89 -9.90
C VAL A 14 12.30 9.97 -10.52
N MET A 15 13.57 10.14 -10.11
CA MET A 15 14.68 9.29 -10.46
C MET A 15 15.26 8.60 -9.24
N LYS A 16 15.63 7.32 -9.37
CA LYS A 16 16.31 6.56 -8.32
C LYS A 16 17.28 5.54 -8.89
N SER A 17 18.52 5.59 -8.43
CA SER A 17 19.59 4.65 -8.80
C SER A 17 20.21 4.00 -7.57
N PHE A 18 20.80 2.82 -7.76
CA PHE A 18 21.65 2.12 -6.79
C PHE A 18 22.95 1.76 -7.48
N GLY A 19 23.99 2.53 -7.23
CA GLY A 19 25.23 2.48 -8.00
C GLY A 19 24.94 2.74 -9.48
N PRO A 20 25.41 1.91 -10.42
CA PRO A 20 25.18 2.10 -11.84
C PRO A 20 23.76 1.73 -12.29
N LYS A 21 22.98 1.04 -11.45
CA LYS A 21 21.64 0.56 -11.80
C LYS A 21 20.59 1.63 -11.58
N ARG A 22 20.01 2.18 -12.64
CA ARG A 22 18.83 3.04 -12.58
C ARG A 22 17.59 2.18 -12.36
N VAL A 23 16.84 2.46 -11.29
CA VAL A 23 15.67 1.67 -10.85
C VAL A 23 14.38 2.42 -11.12
N LEU A 24 14.38 3.75 -11.03
CA LEU A 24 13.31 4.63 -11.51
C LEU A 24 13.96 5.71 -12.38
N ASP A 25 13.40 5.96 -13.55
CA ASP A 25 13.89 6.92 -14.53
C ASP A 25 12.74 7.81 -15.01
N ASP A 26 12.74 9.07 -14.56
CA ASP A 26 11.74 10.10 -14.89
C ASP A 26 10.28 9.67 -14.67
N VAL A 27 10.01 8.97 -13.55
CA VAL A 27 8.69 8.43 -13.25
C VAL A 27 7.77 9.53 -12.74
N SER A 28 6.62 9.70 -13.43
CA SER A 28 5.58 10.68 -13.06
C SER A 28 4.20 10.04 -13.11
N PHE A 29 3.44 10.09 -12.02
CA PHE A 29 2.05 9.68 -11.92
C PHE A 29 1.39 10.33 -10.71
N HIS A 30 0.07 10.29 -10.64
CA HIS A 30 -0.67 10.67 -9.45
C HIS A 30 -1.83 9.71 -9.19
N ILE A 31 -2.33 9.72 -7.96
CA ILE A 31 -3.55 9.04 -7.55
C ILE A 31 -4.35 9.97 -6.65
N ASP A 32 -5.66 10.00 -6.85
CA ASP A 32 -6.57 10.79 -6.04
C ASP A 32 -7.01 10.05 -4.77
N GLN A 33 -7.50 10.81 -3.80
CA GLN A 33 -8.07 10.26 -2.58
C GLN A 33 -9.25 9.35 -2.92
N GLY A 34 -9.32 8.17 -2.28
CA GLY A 34 -10.37 7.19 -2.51
C GLY A 34 -10.20 6.35 -3.78
N GLN A 35 -9.11 6.50 -4.53
CA GLN A 35 -8.79 5.65 -5.67
C GLN A 35 -7.83 4.52 -5.29
N ALA A 36 -7.82 3.47 -6.10
CA ALA A 36 -6.84 2.38 -6.04
C ALA A 36 -5.94 2.39 -7.27
N LEU A 37 -4.63 2.50 -7.04
CA LEU A 37 -3.58 2.34 -8.04
C LEU A 37 -2.92 0.97 -7.86
N CYS A 38 -2.92 0.15 -8.91
CA CYS A 38 -2.08 -1.04 -8.97
C CYS A 38 -0.82 -0.75 -9.78
N LEU A 39 0.34 -0.91 -9.14
CA LEU A 39 1.66 -0.77 -9.75
C LEU A 39 2.14 -2.16 -10.19
N LEU A 40 2.12 -2.41 -11.47
CA LEU A 40 2.50 -3.67 -12.11
C LEU A 40 3.91 -3.59 -12.70
N GLY A 41 4.53 -4.74 -12.89
CA GLY A 41 5.84 -4.86 -13.51
C GLY A 41 6.57 -6.12 -13.04
N ARG A 42 7.60 -6.52 -13.76
CA ARG A 42 8.43 -7.68 -13.43
C ARG A 42 9.19 -7.47 -12.11
N SER A 43 9.75 -8.53 -11.54
CA SER A 43 10.59 -8.42 -10.35
C SER A 43 11.78 -7.49 -10.63
N GLY A 44 12.09 -6.60 -9.65
CA GLY A 44 13.23 -5.67 -9.75
C GLY A 44 13.00 -4.42 -10.62
N THR A 45 11.78 -4.13 -11.08
CA THR A 45 11.45 -2.93 -11.86
C THR A 45 11.26 -1.64 -11.05
N GLY A 46 11.39 -1.69 -9.72
CA GLY A 46 11.29 -0.49 -8.88
C GLY A 46 10.00 -0.37 -8.06
N LYS A 47 9.06 -1.34 -8.15
CA LYS A 47 7.76 -1.29 -7.46
C LYS A 47 7.87 -1.05 -5.95
N SER A 48 8.59 -1.90 -5.21
CA SER A 48 8.78 -1.73 -3.76
C SER A 48 9.65 -0.49 -3.42
N VAL A 49 10.50 -0.04 -4.37
CA VAL A 49 11.22 1.23 -4.23
C VAL A 49 10.25 2.41 -4.24
N THR A 50 9.23 2.38 -5.11
CA THR A 50 8.17 3.39 -5.15
C THR A 50 7.46 3.50 -3.81
N LEU A 51 7.07 2.37 -3.19
CA LEU A 51 6.45 2.39 -1.85
C LEU A 51 7.38 2.98 -0.78
N LYS A 52 8.68 2.63 -0.82
CA LYS A 52 9.67 3.17 0.14
C LYS A 52 9.88 4.68 -0.04
N LEU A 53 9.78 5.20 -1.25
CA LEU A 53 9.84 6.63 -1.52
C LEU A 53 8.60 7.37 -0.96
N ILE A 54 7.41 6.81 -1.11
CA ILE A 54 6.16 7.36 -0.53
C ILE A 54 6.27 7.43 1.00
N MET A 55 6.78 6.37 1.62
CA MET A 55 7.02 6.32 3.08
C MET A 55 8.16 7.23 3.54
N ALA A 56 8.89 7.85 2.60
CA ALA A 56 10.14 8.56 2.85
C ALA A 56 11.17 7.74 3.67
N LEU A 57 11.14 6.40 3.50
CA LEU A 57 12.19 5.48 4.00
C LEU A 57 13.42 5.52 3.11
N MET A 58 13.29 6.14 1.95
CA MET A 58 14.34 6.33 0.96
C MET A 58 14.13 7.70 0.31
N ARG A 59 15.23 8.34 -0.12
CA ARG A 59 15.16 9.59 -0.89
C ARG A 59 15.36 9.30 -2.37
N PRO A 60 14.61 9.96 -3.27
CA PRO A 60 14.93 9.94 -4.69
C PRO A 60 16.25 10.68 -4.94
N ASP A 61 16.87 10.42 -6.08
CA ASP A 61 18.08 11.14 -6.51
C ASP A 61 17.70 12.50 -7.11
N SER A 62 16.52 12.58 -7.76
CA SER A 62 15.88 13.82 -8.23
C SER A 62 14.36 13.65 -8.33
N GLY A 63 13.66 14.76 -8.57
CA GLY A 63 12.20 14.82 -8.64
C GLY A 63 11.55 15.02 -7.28
N GLU A 64 10.22 14.98 -7.26
CA GLU A 64 9.41 15.25 -6.07
C GLU A 64 8.45 14.09 -5.79
N VAL A 65 8.21 13.82 -4.51
CA VAL A 65 7.21 12.86 -4.04
C VAL A 65 6.28 13.60 -3.07
N TRP A 66 5.02 13.71 -3.46
CA TRP A 66 3.99 14.37 -2.66
C TRP A 66 3.06 13.33 -2.03
N VAL A 67 2.75 13.52 -0.75
CA VAL A 67 1.86 12.67 0.03
C VAL A 67 0.88 13.56 0.79
N ASP A 68 -0.40 13.47 0.47
CA ASP A 68 -1.47 14.29 1.09
C ASP A 68 -1.05 15.78 1.17
N GLN A 69 -0.64 16.37 0.03
CA GLN A 69 -0.18 17.76 -0.14
C GLN A 69 1.19 18.09 0.49
N ASP A 70 1.88 17.16 1.09
CA ASP A 70 3.21 17.34 1.67
C ASP A 70 4.29 16.77 0.74
N ASN A 71 5.24 17.60 0.25
CA ASN A 71 6.43 17.07 -0.43
C ASN A 71 7.37 16.45 0.60
N VAL A 72 7.51 15.12 0.53
CA VAL A 72 8.29 14.36 1.52
C VAL A 72 9.80 14.39 1.24
N VAL A 73 10.22 14.88 0.07
CA VAL A 73 11.64 14.95 -0.30
C VAL A 73 12.34 16.05 0.49
N GLY A 74 13.38 15.66 1.24
CA GLY A 74 14.15 16.61 2.07
C GLY A 74 13.50 17.00 3.39
N MET A 75 12.31 16.46 3.71
CA MET A 75 11.63 16.70 4.98
C MET A 75 12.41 16.14 6.17
N GLY A 76 12.45 16.86 7.29
CA GLY A 76 13.05 16.39 8.55
C GLY A 76 12.17 15.35 9.26
N GLU A 77 12.77 14.47 10.06
CA GLU A 77 12.10 13.33 10.71
C GLU A 77 10.87 13.71 11.53
N LYS A 78 10.90 14.82 12.25
CA LYS A 78 9.76 15.31 13.04
C LYS A 78 8.53 15.55 12.15
N ARG A 79 8.71 16.13 10.98
CA ARG A 79 7.61 16.39 10.03
C ARG A 79 7.20 15.12 9.30
N LEU A 80 8.17 14.28 8.90
CA LEU A 80 7.89 12.96 8.32
C LEU A 80 7.05 12.08 9.24
N SER A 81 7.25 12.16 10.56
CA SER A 81 6.44 11.37 11.51
C SER A 81 4.94 11.71 11.42
N PHE A 82 4.58 12.97 11.14
CA PHE A 82 3.18 13.36 10.94
C PHE A 82 2.63 12.84 9.60
N VAL A 83 3.44 12.88 8.53
CA VAL A 83 3.03 12.33 7.23
C VAL A 83 2.84 10.81 7.34
N ARG A 84 3.78 10.12 7.97
CA ARG A 84 3.72 8.64 8.13
C ARG A 84 2.51 8.16 8.93
N ARG A 85 1.92 8.98 9.82
CA ARG A 85 0.66 8.64 10.51
C ARG A 85 -0.54 8.57 9.57
N LYS A 86 -0.47 9.26 8.42
CA LYS A 86 -1.51 9.22 7.38
C LYS A 86 -1.38 7.98 6.49
N LEU A 87 -0.29 7.21 6.63
CA LEU A 87 0.05 6.06 5.80
C LEU A 87 -0.08 4.76 6.60
N GLY A 88 -0.79 3.79 6.04
CA GLY A 88 -0.72 2.40 6.43
C GLY A 88 0.22 1.63 5.51
N TYR A 89 0.91 0.62 6.02
CA TYR A 89 1.76 -0.23 5.19
C TYR A 89 1.51 -1.72 5.48
N LEU A 90 1.06 -2.43 4.48
CA LEU A 90 0.99 -3.89 4.48
C LEU A 90 2.22 -4.45 3.76
N PHE A 91 3.11 -5.07 4.52
CA PHE A 91 4.32 -5.71 4.00
C PHE A 91 4.02 -7.07 3.37
N GLN A 92 4.87 -7.50 2.45
CA GLN A 92 4.76 -8.78 1.77
C GLN A 92 4.64 -9.96 2.75
N ASP A 93 5.43 -9.99 3.83
CA ASP A 93 5.40 -11.04 4.86
C ASP A 93 4.61 -10.62 6.11
N ALA A 94 3.66 -9.66 5.96
CA ALA A 94 2.91 -9.04 7.04
C ALA A 94 3.77 -8.33 8.10
N ALA A 95 5.04 -8.69 8.28
CA ALA A 95 6.03 -8.12 9.21
C ALA A 95 5.52 -7.98 10.66
N LEU A 96 4.77 -8.98 11.14
CA LEU A 96 4.33 -9.03 12.54
C LEU A 96 5.52 -9.31 13.46
N PHE A 97 5.49 -8.75 14.65
CA PHE A 97 6.46 -9.08 15.71
C PHE A 97 6.11 -10.44 16.29
N ASP A 98 6.96 -11.43 16.11
CA ASP A 98 6.73 -12.81 16.55
C ASP A 98 6.65 -12.96 18.07
N SER A 99 7.29 -12.06 18.81
CA SER A 99 7.26 -12.02 20.28
C SER A 99 6.01 -11.36 20.88
N LEU A 100 5.13 -10.81 20.05
CA LEU A 100 3.91 -10.13 20.45
C LEU A 100 2.68 -10.91 19.96
N THR A 101 1.62 -10.89 20.77
CA THR A 101 0.29 -11.35 20.33
C THR A 101 -0.27 -10.49 19.20
N LEU A 102 -1.35 -10.91 18.54
CA LEU A 102 -2.02 -10.07 17.54
C LEU A 102 -2.51 -8.77 18.15
N TYR A 103 -3.13 -8.84 19.33
CA TYR A 103 -3.56 -7.65 20.06
C TYR A 103 -2.39 -6.67 20.24
N GLU A 104 -1.25 -7.13 20.75
CA GLU A 104 -0.07 -6.31 21.01
C GLU A 104 0.54 -5.73 19.74
N ASN A 105 0.56 -6.51 18.64
CA ASN A 105 1.00 -6.04 17.32
C ASN A 105 0.17 -4.84 16.83
N LEU A 106 -1.15 -4.85 17.05
CA LEU A 106 -2.04 -3.77 16.65
C LEU A 106 -2.05 -2.61 17.67
N ALA A 107 -1.93 -2.90 18.96
CA ALA A 107 -1.89 -1.89 20.01
C ALA A 107 -0.60 -1.06 20.00
N LEU A 108 0.52 -1.65 19.54
CA LEU A 108 1.83 -1.00 19.53
C LEU A 108 1.84 0.36 18.80
N PRO A 109 1.41 0.48 17.54
CA PRO A 109 1.38 1.77 16.85
C PRO A 109 0.40 2.76 17.52
N LEU A 110 -0.73 2.30 18.03
CA LEU A 110 -1.70 3.15 18.73
C LEU A 110 -1.09 3.75 20.01
N THR A 111 -0.43 2.93 20.83
CA THR A 111 0.24 3.36 22.06
C THR A 111 1.38 4.35 21.79
N ARG A 112 2.15 4.14 20.70
CA ARG A 112 3.32 4.96 20.38
C ARG A 112 2.99 6.26 19.67
N LEU A 113 1.94 6.28 18.85
CA LEU A 113 1.67 7.35 17.91
C LEU A 113 0.41 8.16 18.23
N THR A 114 -0.39 7.73 19.23
CA THR A 114 -1.61 8.44 19.62
C THR A 114 -1.61 8.76 21.11
N ARG A 115 -2.61 9.54 21.56
CA ARG A 115 -2.86 9.81 22.98
C ARG A 115 -4.08 9.03 23.52
N LYS A 116 -4.47 7.96 22.81
CA LYS A 116 -5.61 7.12 23.20
C LYS A 116 -5.35 6.45 24.54
N SER A 117 -6.36 6.41 25.37
CA SER A 117 -6.39 5.61 26.61
C SER A 117 -6.42 4.12 26.28
N LYS A 118 -6.11 3.28 27.27
CA LYS A 118 -6.15 1.82 27.09
C LYS A 118 -7.51 1.31 26.59
N PRO A 119 -8.67 1.72 27.16
CA PRO A 119 -9.98 1.30 26.64
C PRO A 119 -10.20 1.70 25.18
N GLU A 120 -9.81 2.92 24.77
CA GLU A 120 -9.93 3.35 23.37
C GLU A 120 -9.04 2.53 22.44
N ILE A 121 -7.87 2.10 22.90
CA ILE A 121 -6.99 1.19 22.15
C ILE A 121 -7.63 -0.19 22.04
N ASP A 122 -8.20 -0.71 23.13
CA ASP A 122 -8.90 -2.00 23.16
C ASP A 122 -10.04 -2.01 22.14
N ASP A 123 -10.85 -0.95 22.08
CA ASP A 123 -11.97 -0.79 21.14
C ASP A 123 -11.47 -0.78 19.69
N VAL A 124 -10.41 -0.02 19.40
CA VAL A 124 -9.83 0.03 18.02
C VAL A 124 -9.30 -1.33 17.62
N VAL A 125 -8.52 -1.99 18.49
CA VAL A 125 -7.93 -3.30 18.19
C VAL A 125 -9.01 -4.35 17.95
N HIS A 126 -10.04 -4.39 18.83
CA HIS A 126 -11.15 -5.32 18.65
C HIS A 126 -11.89 -5.09 17.33
N ARG A 127 -12.20 -3.84 17.02
CA ARG A 127 -12.88 -3.45 15.77
C ARG A 127 -12.09 -3.89 14.54
N VAL A 128 -10.80 -3.53 14.44
CA VAL A 128 -10.02 -3.85 13.23
C VAL A 128 -9.71 -5.34 13.10
N LEU A 129 -9.55 -6.08 14.21
CA LEU A 129 -9.44 -7.54 14.17
C LEU A 129 -10.74 -8.17 13.67
N THR A 130 -11.88 -7.68 14.12
CA THR A 130 -13.20 -8.17 13.67
C THR A 130 -13.41 -7.89 12.19
N GLU A 131 -13.03 -6.72 11.70
CA GLU A 131 -13.15 -6.33 10.28
C GLU A 131 -12.38 -7.27 9.35
N VAL A 132 -11.25 -7.81 9.80
CA VAL A 132 -10.45 -8.78 9.02
C VAL A 132 -10.76 -10.24 9.35
N GLY A 133 -11.82 -10.52 10.13
CA GLY A 133 -12.24 -11.87 10.49
C GLY A 133 -11.33 -12.55 11.52
N LEU A 134 -10.65 -11.78 12.39
CA LEU A 134 -9.74 -12.27 13.44
C LEU A 134 -10.16 -11.80 14.85
N GLY A 135 -11.43 -11.44 15.04
CA GLY A 135 -11.92 -10.85 16.29
C GLY A 135 -11.70 -11.71 17.55
N VAL A 136 -11.66 -13.05 17.40
CA VAL A 136 -11.42 -14.00 18.51
C VAL A 136 -9.95 -14.41 18.66
N ASP A 137 -9.08 -13.95 17.77
CA ASP A 137 -7.69 -14.42 17.67
C ASP A 137 -6.68 -13.47 18.33
N GLY A 138 -7.13 -12.41 18.98
CA GLY A 138 -6.27 -11.36 19.54
C GLY A 138 -5.15 -11.84 20.47
N ALA A 139 -5.38 -12.92 21.21
CA ALA A 139 -4.41 -13.51 22.14
C ALA A 139 -3.39 -14.44 21.45
N LYS A 140 -3.58 -14.78 20.16
CA LYS A 140 -2.65 -15.66 19.42
C LYS A 140 -1.37 -14.96 19.04
N TYR A 141 -0.27 -15.70 19.03
CA TYR A 141 1.01 -15.28 18.47
C TYR A 141 1.05 -15.54 16.95
N PRO A 142 1.87 -14.80 16.17
CA PRO A 142 2.02 -15.00 14.74
C PRO A 142 2.38 -16.45 14.34
N SER A 143 3.13 -17.15 15.17
CA SER A 143 3.48 -18.57 14.95
C SER A 143 2.29 -19.53 14.90
N ALA A 144 1.17 -19.16 15.53
CA ALA A 144 -0.07 -19.97 15.57
C ALA A 144 -1.04 -19.64 14.42
N LEU A 145 -0.64 -18.80 13.44
CA LEU A 145 -1.49 -18.33 12.37
C LEU A 145 -1.13 -18.95 11.01
N SER A 146 -2.14 -19.20 10.17
CA SER A 146 -1.93 -19.51 8.76
C SER A 146 -1.38 -18.29 7.99
N GLY A 147 -0.85 -18.51 6.76
CA GLY A 147 -0.36 -17.44 5.91
C GLY A 147 -1.42 -16.34 5.65
N GLY A 148 -2.65 -16.75 5.33
CA GLY A 148 -3.76 -15.82 5.13
C GLY A 148 -4.14 -15.05 6.39
N MET A 149 -4.16 -15.71 7.57
CA MET A 149 -4.38 -15.02 8.84
C MET A 149 -3.28 -14.00 9.14
N LYS A 150 -2.00 -14.31 8.86
CA LYS A 150 -0.89 -13.35 9.01
C LYS A 150 -1.08 -12.13 8.12
N LYS A 151 -1.47 -12.31 6.86
CA LYS A 151 -1.75 -11.20 5.93
C LYS A 151 -2.90 -10.34 6.43
N ARG A 152 -4.02 -10.95 6.86
CA ARG A 152 -5.16 -10.22 7.44
C ARG A 152 -4.78 -9.45 8.71
N ALA A 153 -3.97 -10.04 9.59
CA ALA A 153 -3.45 -9.36 10.78
C ALA A 153 -2.51 -8.19 10.43
N GLY A 154 -1.64 -8.37 9.43
CA GLY A 154 -0.80 -7.28 8.89
C GLY A 154 -1.63 -6.13 8.33
N LEU A 155 -2.72 -6.44 7.60
CA LEU A 155 -3.67 -5.44 7.12
C LEU A 155 -4.38 -4.73 8.28
N ALA A 156 -4.89 -5.46 9.28
CA ALA A 156 -5.50 -4.88 10.47
C ALA A 156 -4.54 -3.91 11.19
N ARG A 157 -3.27 -4.28 11.35
CA ARG A 157 -2.26 -3.39 11.93
C ARG A 157 -2.04 -2.13 11.09
N ALA A 158 -1.98 -2.26 9.76
CA ALA A 158 -1.84 -1.11 8.87
C ALA A 158 -3.06 -0.16 8.95
N LEU A 159 -4.26 -0.69 9.24
CA LEU A 159 -5.50 0.07 9.36
C LEU A 159 -5.75 0.65 10.76
N ALA A 160 -5.02 0.23 11.78
CA ALA A 160 -5.26 0.62 13.18
C ALA A 160 -5.19 2.13 13.43
N LEU A 161 -4.36 2.86 12.67
CA LEU A 161 -4.24 4.32 12.73
C LEU A 161 -5.23 5.06 11.81
N GLU A 162 -6.16 4.35 11.16
CA GLU A 162 -7.14 4.90 10.21
C GLU A 162 -6.46 5.75 9.11
N PRO A 163 -5.54 5.14 8.33
CA PRO A 163 -4.74 5.87 7.39
C PRO A 163 -5.58 6.42 6.23
N LYS A 164 -5.18 7.59 5.71
CA LYS A 164 -5.73 8.16 4.47
C LYS A 164 -5.27 7.39 3.23
N ILE A 165 -4.08 6.81 3.31
CA ILE A 165 -3.43 6.11 2.20
C ILE A 165 -2.91 4.77 2.72
N LEU A 166 -3.24 3.68 2.05
CA LEU A 166 -2.75 2.34 2.35
C LEU A 166 -1.82 1.87 1.24
N LEU A 167 -0.60 1.56 1.62
CA LEU A 167 0.41 0.97 0.76
C LEU A 167 0.43 -0.54 0.99
N ALA A 168 0.30 -1.33 -0.06
CA ALA A 168 0.30 -2.79 0.02
C ALA A 168 1.35 -3.38 -0.92
N ASP A 169 2.34 -4.06 -0.35
CA ASP A 169 3.40 -4.74 -1.09
C ASP A 169 3.06 -6.22 -1.20
N GLU A 170 2.66 -6.68 -2.39
CA GLU A 170 2.28 -8.06 -2.70
C GLU A 170 1.28 -8.65 -1.69
N PRO A 171 0.09 -8.02 -1.50
CA PRO A 171 -0.83 -8.35 -0.40
C PRO A 171 -1.36 -9.79 -0.45
N SER A 172 -1.54 -10.36 -1.64
CA SER A 172 -2.09 -11.70 -1.88
C SER A 172 -1.03 -12.76 -2.22
N SER A 173 0.26 -12.37 -2.26
CA SER A 173 1.34 -13.30 -2.65
C SER A 173 1.44 -14.50 -1.71
N GLY A 174 1.62 -15.70 -2.29
CA GLY A 174 1.77 -16.95 -1.53
C GLY A 174 0.47 -17.49 -0.94
N LEU A 175 -0.68 -16.91 -1.28
CA LEU A 175 -2.00 -17.37 -0.86
C LEU A 175 -2.68 -18.18 -1.98
N ASP A 176 -3.56 -19.09 -1.60
CA ASP A 176 -4.48 -19.71 -2.53
C ASP A 176 -5.49 -18.69 -3.07
N ARG A 177 -6.17 -19.03 -4.17
CA ARG A 177 -7.05 -18.11 -4.91
C ARG A 177 -8.23 -17.58 -4.06
N ILE A 178 -8.75 -18.40 -3.15
CA ILE A 178 -9.89 -18.02 -2.29
C ILE A 178 -9.42 -17.00 -1.28
N THR A 179 -8.36 -17.31 -0.54
CA THR A 179 -7.77 -16.42 0.47
C THR A 179 -7.25 -15.12 -0.15
N ALA A 180 -6.67 -15.16 -1.36
CA ALA A 180 -6.27 -13.96 -2.11
C ALA A 180 -7.48 -13.05 -2.40
N SER A 181 -8.61 -13.65 -2.85
CA SER A 181 -9.86 -12.92 -3.09
C SER A 181 -10.41 -12.25 -1.83
N GLU A 182 -10.30 -12.88 -0.66
CA GLU A 182 -10.70 -12.27 0.62
C GLU A 182 -9.86 -11.03 0.95
N ILE A 183 -8.55 -11.06 0.68
CA ILE A 183 -7.67 -9.88 0.86
C ILE A 183 -8.08 -8.74 -0.08
N ASP A 184 -8.36 -9.03 -1.35
CA ASP A 184 -8.81 -8.03 -2.32
C ASP A 184 -10.13 -7.38 -1.87
N GLU A 185 -11.08 -8.17 -1.35
CA GLU A 185 -12.36 -7.66 -0.82
C GLU A 185 -12.15 -6.75 0.40
N LEU A 186 -11.21 -7.09 1.29
CA LEU A 186 -10.84 -6.24 2.41
C LEU A 186 -10.24 -4.91 1.94
N LEU A 187 -9.35 -4.93 0.95
CA LEU A 187 -8.78 -3.72 0.34
C LEU A 187 -9.87 -2.86 -0.31
N MET A 188 -10.79 -3.47 -1.08
CA MET A 188 -11.91 -2.75 -1.69
C MET A 188 -12.83 -2.11 -0.65
N ARG A 189 -13.12 -2.80 0.47
CA ARG A 189 -13.89 -2.21 1.58
C ARG A 189 -13.18 -0.99 2.17
N CYS A 190 -11.87 -1.05 2.39
CA CYS A 190 -11.10 0.11 2.87
C CYS A 190 -11.24 1.32 1.93
N LYS A 191 -11.16 1.10 0.63
CA LYS A 191 -11.37 2.14 -0.38
C LYS A 191 -12.79 2.70 -0.33
N ASN A 192 -13.79 1.84 -0.46
CA ASN A 192 -15.18 2.23 -0.69
C ASN A 192 -15.87 2.80 0.55
N GLU A 193 -15.59 2.24 1.73
CA GLU A 193 -16.26 2.62 2.98
C GLU A 193 -15.54 3.75 3.71
N ARG A 194 -14.20 3.84 3.59
CA ARG A 194 -13.39 4.82 4.32
C ARG A 194 -12.80 5.92 3.43
N GLY A 195 -12.94 5.79 2.11
CA GLY A 195 -12.30 6.69 1.15
C GLY A 195 -10.76 6.62 1.20
N THR A 196 -10.19 5.51 1.68
CA THR A 196 -8.74 5.32 1.74
C THR A 196 -8.19 5.16 0.31
N ALA A 197 -7.17 5.95 -0.04
CA ALA A 197 -6.44 5.73 -1.28
C ALA A 197 -5.56 4.48 -1.15
N LEU A 198 -5.55 3.62 -2.17
CA LEU A 198 -4.75 2.38 -2.16
C LEU A 198 -3.63 2.48 -3.19
N ILE A 199 -2.41 2.10 -2.80
CA ILE A 199 -1.31 1.86 -3.73
C ILE A 199 -0.85 0.43 -3.51
N ILE A 200 -1.12 -0.42 -4.48
CA ILE A 200 -0.89 -1.85 -4.43
C ILE A 200 0.22 -2.20 -5.41
N VAL A 201 1.28 -2.76 -4.92
CA VAL A 201 2.33 -3.37 -5.74
C VAL A 201 2.03 -4.85 -5.84
N THR A 202 1.88 -5.36 -7.04
CA THR A 202 1.62 -6.79 -7.26
C THR A 202 2.09 -7.26 -8.63
N HIS A 203 2.25 -8.57 -8.76
CA HIS A 203 2.34 -9.27 -10.03
C HIS A 203 1.06 -10.07 -10.35
N ASP A 204 0.10 -10.08 -9.42
CA ASP A 204 -1.23 -10.68 -9.65
C ASP A 204 -2.12 -9.71 -10.45
N VAL A 205 -2.23 -9.99 -11.74
CA VAL A 205 -3.05 -9.20 -12.67
C VAL A 205 -4.54 -9.37 -12.39
N HIS A 206 -4.98 -10.57 -11.99
CA HIS A 206 -6.40 -10.80 -11.70
C HIS A 206 -6.89 -9.98 -10.50
N GLY A 207 -6.11 -9.98 -9.41
CA GLY A 207 -6.38 -9.12 -8.26
C GLY A 207 -6.34 -7.64 -8.63
N ALA A 208 -5.31 -7.22 -9.41
CA ALA A 208 -5.18 -5.85 -9.88
C ALA A 208 -6.41 -5.39 -10.69
N ARG A 209 -6.91 -6.18 -11.63
CA ARG A 209 -8.12 -5.86 -12.42
C ARG A 209 -9.39 -5.72 -11.60
N ARG A 210 -9.48 -6.37 -10.45
CA ARG A 210 -10.64 -6.30 -9.55
C ARG A 210 -10.63 -5.06 -8.67
N VAL A 211 -9.44 -4.62 -8.25
CA VAL A 211 -9.28 -3.57 -7.22
C VAL A 211 -8.94 -2.22 -7.82
N ALA A 212 -8.20 -2.17 -8.93
CA ALA A 212 -7.64 -0.94 -9.48
C ALA A 212 -8.65 -0.04 -10.17
N ASP A 213 -8.64 1.24 -9.83
CA ASP A 213 -9.22 2.32 -10.65
C ASP A 213 -8.19 2.81 -11.69
N ARG A 214 -6.91 2.74 -11.32
CA ARG A 214 -5.77 3.07 -12.17
C ARG A 214 -4.70 1.98 -12.11
N VAL A 215 -4.02 1.79 -13.21
CA VAL A 215 -2.87 0.89 -13.34
C VAL A 215 -1.67 1.68 -13.83
N ALA A 216 -0.52 1.46 -13.20
CA ALA A 216 0.76 1.96 -13.63
C ALA A 216 1.66 0.76 -13.93
N VAL A 217 2.28 0.72 -15.11
CA VAL A 217 3.19 -0.36 -15.50
C VAL A 217 4.62 0.16 -15.52
N LEU A 218 5.47 -0.45 -14.69
CA LEU A 218 6.91 -0.18 -14.67
C LEU A 218 7.67 -1.27 -15.46
N ASP A 219 8.46 -0.83 -16.43
CA ASP A 219 9.44 -1.69 -17.11
C ASP A 219 10.79 -1.01 -17.19
N LYS A 220 11.85 -1.71 -16.79
CA LYS A 220 13.25 -1.22 -16.81
C LYS A 220 13.43 0.18 -16.23
N GLY A 221 12.69 0.50 -15.18
CA GLY A 221 12.75 1.78 -14.48
C GLY A 221 11.85 2.87 -15.04
N ASN A 222 11.20 2.67 -16.18
CA ASN A 222 10.32 3.64 -16.82
C ASN A 222 8.86 3.31 -16.54
N LEU A 223 8.02 4.35 -16.43
CA LEU A 223 6.57 4.21 -16.46
C LEU A 223 6.13 4.09 -17.92
N VAL A 224 5.84 2.86 -18.37
CA VAL A 224 5.53 2.57 -19.78
C VAL A 224 4.03 2.62 -20.10
N ALA A 225 3.17 2.59 -19.10
CA ALA A 225 1.73 2.87 -19.23
C ALA A 225 1.15 3.34 -17.91
N PHE A 226 0.15 4.24 -18.00
CA PHE A 226 -0.63 4.73 -16.86
C PHE A 226 -2.05 5.06 -17.32
N GLY A 227 -3.07 4.50 -16.67
CA GLY A 227 -4.46 4.73 -17.03
C GLY A 227 -5.41 3.78 -16.30
N SER A 228 -6.65 3.70 -16.74
CA SER A 228 -7.58 2.64 -16.34
C SER A 228 -7.12 1.28 -16.84
N VAL A 229 -7.70 0.19 -16.31
CA VAL A 229 -7.42 -1.18 -16.80
C VAL A 229 -7.65 -1.28 -18.31
N ASP A 230 -8.73 -0.68 -18.81
CA ASP A 230 -9.08 -0.73 -20.23
C ASP A 230 -8.07 0.05 -21.10
N GLU A 231 -7.69 1.26 -20.68
CA GLU A 231 -6.68 2.08 -21.36
C GLU A 231 -5.34 1.35 -21.45
N VAL A 232 -4.88 0.73 -20.36
CA VAL A 232 -3.62 -0.02 -20.32
C VAL A 232 -3.71 -1.30 -21.15
N SER A 233 -4.87 -1.97 -21.19
CA SER A 233 -5.08 -3.16 -22.04
C SER A 233 -5.00 -2.87 -23.53
N GLN A 234 -5.26 -1.61 -23.93
CA GLN A 234 -5.18 -1.10 -25.31
C GLN A 234 -3.88 -0.31 -25.58
N SER A 235 -2.95 -0.29 -24.63
CA SER A 235 -1.68 0.45 -24.76
C SER A 235 -0.90 0.00 -26.00
N GLU A 236 -0.27 0.96 -26.70
CA GLU A 236 0.68 0.68 -27.77
C GLU A 236 1.92 -0.05 -27.25
N ASN A 237 2.26 0.14 -25.97
CA ASN A 237 3.38 -0.56 -25.36
C ASN A 237 3.03 -2.05 -25.16
N GLU A 238 3.74 -2.91 -25.87
CA GLU A 238 3.52 -4.37 -25.87
C GLU A 238 3.71 -4.99 -24.47
N VAL A 239 4.67 -4.51 -23.68
CA VAL A 239 4.94 -5.01 -22.32
C VAL A 239 3.77 -4.70 -21.40
N ALA A 240 3.24 -3.46 -21.46
CA ALA A 240 2.11 -3.06 -20.65
C ALA A 240 0.85 -3.86 -21.03
N ARG A 241 0.56 -3.98 -22.32
CA ARG A 241 -0.59 -4.74 -22.82
C ARG A 241 -0.52 -6.21 -22.40
N LYS A 242 0.63 -6.88 -22.59
CA LYS A 242 0.80 -8.28 -22.17
C LYS A 242 0.64 -8.46 -20.66
N LEU A 243 1.25 -7.58 -19.86
CA LEU A 243 1.18 -7.66 -18.39
C LEU A 243 -0.24 -7.56 -17.84
N ILE A 244 -1.15 -6.85 -18.51
CA ILE A 244 -2.52 -6.68 -18.03
C ILE A 244 -3.51 -7.68 -18.60
N THR A 245 -3.17 -8.37 -19.72
CA THR A 245 -4.06 -9.32 -20.41
C THR A 245 -3.74 -10.78 -20.16
N GLU A 246 -2.53 -11.12 -19.77
CA GLU A 246 -2.06 -12.46 -19.39
C GLU A 246 -2.22 -12.69 -17.87
#